data_2de1f53fd7e812fd22a119f8a22a6fb4
#
_entry.id   2de1f53fd7e812fd22a119f8a22a6fb4
#
_cell.length_a   1.000
_cell.length_b   1.000
_cell.length_c   1.000
_cell.angle_alpha   90.00
_cell.angle_beta   90.00
_cell.angle_gamma   90.00
#
_symmetry.space_group_name_H-M   'P 1'
#
loop_
_entity.id
_entity.type
_entity.pdbx_description
1 polymer ?
#
loop_
_entity_poly.entity_id
_entity_poly.type
_entity_poly.pdbx_seq_one_letter_code
_entity_poly.pdbx_strand_id
1 'polypeptide(L)'
;MAVVVTVTPTLVGKLLSGDKLVEFRKVWPKARVRTIWFCEKGSQGRIALRAAVKEILTIQAEEAWGQFGGVSGVKESDFFKYIDRKRDVHCLILQAIEIVHDTFVQDLGVMRPPQNYAYVDQ
;
A
#
# COMPACT_ATOMS: atom_id res chain seq x y z
N MET A 1 -13.66 -3.97 -5.82
CA MET A 1 -13.54 -3.30 -4.52
C MET A 1 -12.27 -2.49 -4.44
N ALA A 2 -12.32 -1.34 -3.81
CA ALA A 2 -11.19 -0.44 -3.66
C ALA A 2 -11.00 -0.04 -2.20
N VAL A 3 -9.76 0.26 -1.83
CA VAL A 3 -9.40 0.73 -0.49
C VAL A 3 -8.45 1.93 -0.59
N VAL A 4 -8.39 2.71 0.49
CA VAL A 4 -7.37 3.73 0.71
C VAL A 4 -6.36 3.20 1.72
N VAL A 5 -5.08 3.42 1.46
CA VAL A 5 -4.01 3.20 2.43
C VAL A 5 -3.18 4.49 2.54
N THR A 6 -2.52 4.67 3.69
CA THR A 6 -1.68 5.83 3.92
C THR A 6 -0.21 5.42 3.82
N VAL A 7 0.56 6.17 3.03
CA VAL A 7 2.00 5.93 2.85
C VAL A 7 2.78 7.23 3.01
N THR A 8 4.07 7.12 3.32
CA THR A 8 4.94 8.29 3.47
C THR A 8 5.23 8.95 2.12
N PRO A 9 5.61 10.25 2.11
CA PRO A 9 6.02 10.91 0.87
C PRO A 9 7.17 10.19 0.16
N THR A 10 8.11 9.61 0.92
CA THR A 10 9.22 8.84 0.34
C THR A 10 8.71 7.65 -0.46
N LEU A 11 7.72 6.92 0.08
CA LEU A 11 7.14 5.77 -0.62
C LEU A 11 6.32 6.19 -1.84
N VAL A 12 5.64 7.35 -1.77
CA VAL A 12 4.97 7.92 -2.95
C VAL A 12 5.97 8.13 -4.09
N GLY A 13 7.13 8.72 -3.79
CA GLY A 13 8.20 8.92 -4.77
C GLY A 13 8.70 7.61 -5.37
N LYS A 14 8.86 6.58 -4.56
CA LYS A 14 9.31 5.26 -5.02
C LYS A 14 8.27 4.54 -5.87
N LEU A 15 6.99 4.71 -5.57
CA LEU A 15 5.91 4.21 -6.42
C LEU A 15 5.94 4.89 -7.79
N LEU A 16 6.14 6.20 -7.81
CA LEU A 16 6.21 6.97 -9.06
C LEU A 16 7.42 6.61 -9.91
N SER A 17 8.57 6.38 -9.28
CA SER A 17 9.82 6.06 -9.99
C SER A 17 9.88 4.62 -10.50
N GLY A 18 8.99 3.75 -10.03
CA GLY A 18 9.02 2.33 -10.34
C GLY A 18 9.95 1.51 -9.43
N ASP A 19 10.57 2.13 -8.44
CA ASP A 19 11.42 1.42 -7.47
C ASP A 19 10.60 0.59 -6.49
N LYS A 20 9.33 0.95 -6.27
CA LYS A 20 8.40 0.21 -5.43
C LYS A 20 7.31 -0.39 -6.30
N LEU A 21 7.24 -1.72 -6.32
CA LEU A 21 6.23 -2.49 -7.05
C LEU A 21 5.38 -3.38 -6.15
N VAL A 22 5.77 -3.52 -4.88
CA VAL A 22 5.07 -4.36 -3.91
C VAL A 22 4.82 -3.56 -2.63
N GLU A 23 3.61 -3.66 -2.13
CA GLU A 23 3.22 -3.10 -0.83
C GLU A 23 3.03 -4.26 0.15
N PHE A 24 3.68 -4.19 1.31
CA PHE A 24 3.52 -5.16 2.39
C PHE A 24 2.49 -4.68 3.40
N ARG A 25 1.56 -5.54 3.79
CA ARG A 25 0.55 -5.24 4.81
C ARG A 25 0.39 -6.39 5.80
N LYS A 26 0.38 -6.06 7.10
CA LYS A 26 0.09 -7.01 8.18
C LYS A 26 -1.40 -7.33 8.23
N VAL A 27 -2.22 -6.31 8.02
CA VAL A 27 -3.67 -6.39 8.07
C VAL A 27 -4.22 -6.03 6.71
N TRP A 28 -5.04 -6.92 6.16
CA TRP A 28 -5.64 -6.72 4.84
C TRP A 28 -7.02 -7.33 4.81
N PRO A 29 -8.00 -6.74 4.10
CA PRO A 29 -9.35 -7.29 4.03
C PRO A 29 -9.37 -8.64 3.33
N LYS A 30 -10.27 -9.52 3.76
CA LYS A 30 -10.51 -10.81 3.10
C LYS A 30 -11.18 -10.64 1.74
N ALA A 31 -11.91 -9.54 1.55
CA ALA A 31 -12.56 -9.23 0.29
C ALA A 31 -11.54 -8.95 -0.80
N ARG A 32 -11.89 -9.25 -2.04
CA ARG A 32 -11.00 -9.05 -3.19
C ARG A 32 -10.86 -7.55 -3.50
N VAL A 33 -9.69 -7.01 -3.22
CA VAL A 33 -9.34 -5.62 -3.52
C VAL A 33 -8.64 -5.56 -4.88
N ARG A 34 -9.15 -4.73 -5.79
CA ARG A 34 -8.58 -4.57 -7.14
C ARG A 34 -7.86 -3.25 -7.32
N THR A 35 -8.23 -2.24 -6.54
CA THR A 35 -7.69 -0.88 -6.66
C THR A 35 -7.28 -0.37 -5.30
N ILE A 36 -6.10 0.24 -5.23
CA ILE A 36 -5.61 0.92 -4.04
C ILE A 36 -5.41 2.39 -4.36
N TRP A 37 -5.97 3.25 -3.49
CA TRP A 37 -5.73 4.68 -3.51
C TRP A 37 -4.72 4.99 -2.41
N PHE A 38 -3.66 5.69 -2.74
CA PHE A 38 -2.59 6.01 -1.81
C PHE A 38 -2.73 7.44 -1.31
N CYS A 39 -3.01 7.57 -0.01
CA CYS A 39 -3.03 8.83 0.69
C CYS A 39 -1.62 9.14 1.20
N GLU A 40 -1.13 10.35 0.95
CA GLU A 40 0.18 10.77 1.41
C GLU A 40 0.11 11.22 2.86
N LYS A 41 0.93 10.60 3.71
CA LYS A 41 1.01 10.95 5.13
C LYS A 41 1.44 12.41 5.31
N GLY A 42 0.75 13.14 6.19
CA GLY A 42 1.07 14.54 6.47
C GLY A 42 0.47 15.54 5.48
N SER A 43 -0.34 15.08 4.52
CA SER A 43 -0.94 15.93 3.49
C SER A 43 -2.39 16.33 3.79
N GLN A 44 -2.88 16.05 5.00
CA GLN A 44 -4.27 16.28 5.39
C GLN A 44 -5.28 15.51 4.51
N GLY A 45 -4.90 14.32 4.10
CA GLY A 45 -5.80 13.42 3.38
C GLY A 45 -5.73 13.50 1.86
N ARG A 46 -4.69 14.11 1.30
CA ARG A 46 -4.53 14.18 -0.15
C ARG A 46 -4.21 12.81 -0.74
N ILE A 47 -4.95 12.43 -1.77
CA ILE A 47 -4.67 11.21 -2.55
C ILE A 47 -3.61 11.57 -3.59
N ALA A 48 -2.48 10.86 -3.52
CA ALA A 48 -1.36 11.09 -4.45
C ALA A 48 -1.43 10.19 -5.68
N LEU A 49 -1.78 8.92 -5.46
CA LEU A 49 -1.68 7.88 -6.49
C LEU A 49 -2.85 6.91 -6.39
N ARG A 50 -3.06 6.21 -7.50
CA ARG A 50 -3.93 5.04 -7.59
C ARG A 50 -3.17 3.93 -8.30
N ALA A 51 -3.35 2.69 -7.86
CA ALA A 51 -2.75 1.52 -8.50
C ALA A 51 -3.75 0.37 -8.58
N ALA A 52 -3.56 -0.47 -9.58
CA ALA A 52 -4.27 -1.75 -9.65
C ALA A 52 -3.49 -2.81 -8.88
N VAL A 53 -4.19 -3.74 -8.25
CA VAL A 53 -3.60 -4.90 -7.60
C VAL A 53 -3.62 -6.06 -8.59
N LYS A 54 -2.44 -6.45 -9.05
CA LYS A 54 -2.28 -7.57 -9.98
C LYS A 54 -2.51 -8.90 -9.28
N GLU A 55 -1.93 -9.04 -8.08
CA GLU A 55 -1.93 -10.28 -7.33
C GLU A 55 -1.67 -9.98 -5.85
N ILE A 56 -2.19 -10.82 -4.96
CA ILE A 56 -1.90 -10.78 -3.53
C ILE A 56 -1.37 -12.14 -3.12
N LEU A 57 -0.16 -12.17 -2.54
CA LEU A 57 0.42 -13.37 -1.97
C LEU A 57 0.51 -13.18 -0.47
N THR A 58 -0.01 -14.14 0.29
CA THR A 58 0.08 -14.15 1.75
C THR A 58 1.05 -15.25 2.15
N ILE A 59 2.25 -14.85 2.56
CA ILE A 59 3.35 -15.76 2.87
C ILE A 59 4.10 -15.28 4.10
N GLN A 60 4.96 -16.14 4.67
CA GLN A 60 5.77 -15.75 5.82
C GLN A 60 6.65 -14.55 5.48
N ALA A 61 6.85 -13.67 6.47
CA ALA A 61 7.59 -12.43 6.29
C ALA A 61 9.01 -12.67 5.77
N GLU A 62 9.69 -13.70 6.26
CA GLU A 62 11.05 -14.02 5.82
C GLU A 62 11.09 -14.38 4.33
N GLU A 63 10.14 -15.20 3.87
CA GLU A 63 9.99 -15.54 2.47
C GLU A 63 9.58 -14.33 1.63
N ALA A 64 8.66 -13.52 2.13
CA ALA A 64 8.19 -12.32 1.46
C ALA A 64 9.34 -11.34 1.24
N TRP A 65 10.21 -11.17 2.22
CA TRP A 65 11.38 -10.30 2.07
C TRP A 65 12.33 -10.84 1.00
N GLY A 66 12.60 -12.14 1.00
CA GLY A 66 13.46 -12.77 0.00
C GLY A 66 12.96 -12.57 -1.42
N GLN A 67 11.64 -12.65 -1.63
CA GLN A 67 11.05 -12.48 -2.96
C GLN A 67 10.86 -11.03 -3.37
N PHE A 68 10.44 -10.15 -2.47
CA PHE A 68 9.94 -8.83 -2.81
C PHE A 68 10.65 -7.66 -2.14
N GLY A 69 11.59 -7.93 -1.22
CA GLY A 69 12.27 -6.87 -0.48
C GLY A 69 12.92 -5.82 -1.38
N GLY A 70 13.54 -6.26 -2.48
CA GLY A 70 14.21 -5.37 -3.43
C GLY A 70 13.28 -4.42 -4.18
N VAL A 71 11.98 -4.71 -4.24
CA VAL A 71 10.98 -3.88 -4.93
C VAL A 71 9.90 -3.36 -3.97
N SER A 72 10.15 -3.43 -2.66
CA SER A 72 9.20 -2.99 -1.65
C SER A 72 9.37 -1.52 -1.27
N GLY A 73 10.51 -0.93 -1.55
CA GLY A 73 10.83 0.45 -1.21
C GLY A 73 11.16 0.67 0.27
N VAL A 74 11.22 -0.38 1.08
CA VAL A 74 11.55 -0.29 2.51
C VAL A 74 12.85 -1.02 2.81
N LYS A 75 13.48 -0.68 3.94
CA LYS A 75 14.69 -1.34 4.39
C LYS A 75 14.34 -2.64 5.13
N GLU A 76 15.22 -3.65 5.02
CA GLU A 76 15.04 -4.92 5.70
C GLU A 76 14.86 -4.75 7.21
N SER A 77 15.68 -3.90 7.84
CA SER A 77 15.58 -3.65 9.27
C SER A 77 14.24 -3.06 9.69
N ASP A 78 13.69 -2.15 8.88
CA ASP A 78 12.39 -1.53 9.15
C ASP A 78 11.26 -2.55 8.96
N PHE A 79 11.37 -3.37 7.94
CA PHE A 79 10.38 -4.41 7.65
C PHE A 79 10.25 -5.40 8.83
N PHE A 80 11.38 -5.90 9.34
CA PHE A 80 11.37 -6.87 10.45
C PHE A 80 11.13 -6.22 11.83
N LYS A 81 11.17 -4.92 11.95
CA LYS A 81 10.61 -4.21 13.11
C LYS A 81 9.08 -4.16 13.05
N TYR A 82 8.54 -4.10 11.83
CA TYR A 82 7.11 -4.01 11.59
C TYR A 82 6.43 -5.37 11.75
N ILE A 83 7.07 -6.47 11.33
CA ILE A 83 6.47 -7.80 11.34
C ILE A 83 7.45 -8.87 11.82
N ASP A 84 6.98 -9.83 12.63
CA ASP A 84 7.73 -10.99 13.06
C ASP A 84 8.08 -11.87 11.84
N ARG A 85 9.31 -12.40 11.80
CA ARG A 85 9.83 -13.22 10.69
C ARG A 85 8.97 -14.42 10.34
N LYS A 86 8.29 -15.01 11.33
CA LYS A 86 7.46 -16.21 11.15
C LYS A 86 6.00 -15.91 10.91
N ARG A 87 5.59 -14.64 11.02
CA ARG A 87 4.22 -14.22 10.76
C ARG A 87 3.99 -14.08 9.26
N ASP A 88 2.75 -14.29 8.85
CA ASP A 88 2.35 -14.04 7.48
C ASP A 88 2.20 -12.54 7.22
N VAL A 89 2.56 -12.14 6.03
CA VAL A 89 2.37 -10.79 5.52
C VAL A 89 1.68 -10.86 4.18
N HIS A 90 0.83 -9.88 3.91
CA HIS A 90 0.16 -9.75 2.62
C HIS A 90 1.03 -8.94 1.68
N CYS A 91 1.42 -9.55 0.57
CA CYS A 91 2.25 -8.92 -0.46
C CYS A 91 1.35 -8.53 -1.62
N LEU A 92 1.13 -7.22 -1.78
CA LEU A 92 0.28 -6.68 -2.83
C LEU A 92 1.16 -6.29 -4.01
N ILE A 93 1.03 -7.05 -5.09
CA ILE A 93 1.78 -6.79 -6.34
C ILE A 93 1.01 -5.77 -7.14
N LEU A 94 1.63 -4.62 -7.41
CA LEU A 94 0.99 -3.45 -7.98
C LEU A 94 1.28 -3.31 -9.47
N GLN A 95 0.34 -2.71 -10.19
CA GLN A 95 0.51 -2.35 -11.60
C GLN A 95 -0.34 -1.12 -11.92
N ALA A 96 -0.13 -0.52 -13.09
CA ALA A 96 -0.92 0.61 -13.58
C ALA A 96 -0.96 1.76 -12.55
N ILE A 97 0.20 2.17 -12.07
CA ILE A 97 0.31 3.26 -11.11
C ILE A 97 0.03 4.57 -11.82
N GLU A 98 -0.93 5.35 -11.32
CA GLU A 98 -1.35 6.61 -11.89
C GLU A 98 -1.31 7.73 -10.86
N ILE A 99 -0.87 8.93 -11.28
CA ILE A 99 -0.95 10.13 -10.45
C ILE A 99 -2.42 10.56 -10.38
N VAL A 100 -2.85 10.92 -9.17
CA VAL A 100 -4.21 11.46 -8.94
C VAL A 100 -4.07 12.93 -8.56
N HIS A 101 -4.94 13.77 -9.12
CA HIS A 101 -4.95 15.21 -8.88
C HIS A 101 -6.22 15.64 -8.15
N ASP A 102 -6.10 16.68 -7.32
CA ASP A 102 -7.23 17.39 -6.71
C ASP A 102 -8.24 16.47 -6.01
N THR A 103 -7.75 15.39 -5.41
CA THR A 103 -8.59 14.39 -4.74
C THR A 103 -8.13 14.19 -3.29
N PHE A 104 -9.09 14.16 -2.39
CA PHE A 104 -8.86 13.92 -0.96
C PHE A 104 -9.65 12.70 -0.51
N VAL A 105 -9.29 12.14 0.65
CA VAL A 105 -9.96 10.95 1.18
C VAL A 105 -11.47 11.15 1.32
N GLN A 106 -11.91 12.37 1.65
CA GLN A 106 -13.33 12.69 1.77
C GLN A 106 -14.07 12.53 0.45
N ASP A 107 -13.42 12.80 -0.68
CA ASP A 107 -14.00 12.60 -2.01
C ASP A 107 -14.28 11.13 -2.31
N LEU A 108 -13.61 10.24 -1.59
CA LEU A 108 -13.76 8.79 -1.73
C LEU A 108 -14.65 8.18 -0.63
N GLY A 109 -15.32 9.01 0.15
CA GLY A 109 -16.18 8.55 1.24
C GLY A 109 -15.43 8.16 2.51
N VAL A 110 -14.19 8.60 2.67
CA VAL A 110 -13.35 8.29 3.83
C VAL A 110 -13.17 9.56 4.65
N MET A 111 -13.49 9.51 5.94
CA MET A 111 -13.49 10.71 6.80
C MET A 111 -12.09 11.25 7.07
N ARG A 112 -11.12 10.36 7.25
CA ARG A 112 -9.74 10.72 7.58
C ARG A 112 -8.77 9.65 7.05
N PRO A 113 -7.47 9.97 6.92
CA PRO A 113 -6.48 8.98 6.50
C PRO A 113 -6.47 7.76 7.43
N PRO A 114 -6.60 6.54 6.88
CA PRO A 114 -6.65 5.34 7.71
C PRO A 114 -5.27 4.93 8.22
N GLN A 115 -5.23 4.24 9.37
CA GLN A 115 -3.99 3.63 9.88
C GLN A 115 -3.65 2.35 9.13
N ASN A 116 -4.65 1.51 8.86
CA ASN A 116 -4.48 0.27 8.10
C ASN A 116 -5.03 0.42 6.69
N TYR A 117 -6.35 0.38 6.55
CA TYR A 117 -7.02 0.63 5.28
C TYR A 117 -8.45 1.10 5.55
N ALA A 118 -9.06 1.70 4.54
CA ALA A 118 -10.48 2.05 4.58
C ALA A 118 -11.11 1.74 3.22
N TYR A 119 -12.34 1.26 3.22
CA TYR A 119 -13.08 1.01 1.99
C TYR A 119 -13.49 2.33 1.34
N VAL A 120 -13.44 2.34 0.03
CA VAL A 120 -13.83 3.49 -0.80
C VAL A 120 -15.27 3.33 -1.24
N ASP A 121 -16.07 4.38 -1.09
CA ASP A 121 -17.40 4.43 -1.69
C ASP A 121 -17.28 4.59 -3.20
N GLN A 122 -18.03 3.77 -3.92
CA GLN A 122 -18.03 3.81 -5.38
C GLN A 122 -19.44 4.00 -5.92
#